data_06e843c3c5a40e61b76b454fce8b177a
#
_entry.id   06e843c3c5a40e61b76b454fce8b177a
#
_cell.length_a   1.000
_cell.length_b   1.000
_cell.length_c   1.000
_cell.angle_alpha   90.00
_cell.angle_beta   90.00
_cell.angle_gamma   90.00
#
_symmetry.space_group_name_H-M   'P 1'
#
loop_
_entity.id
_entity.type
_entity.pdbx_description
1 polymer ?
#
loop_
_entity_poly.entity_id
_entity_poly.type
_entity_poly.pdbx_seq_one_letter_code
_entity_poly.pdbx_strand_id
1 'polypeptide(L)'
;MLTKGSRARRRLVTHRRACPRHLTASPEAPTSQPRPTDRIGSIGWTERTGGVLTARECLTLARPLLRGELSILAGRLAMVLRMHSGRRSSIDPASLVPPDSPLARDAEVAAQDLLTPALLNHSSRAYTWGAAIAALHGITFDRELLYLAAMFHDTGIPSPVRDVDFTVRSAALAREFTDSHHVPADIRELVANAIAMHHTPGVGLESGAEAYLLSAGAAVDVFGLRSNEIPDAVRQSVIQEYPRLGFKREFAGLLRAEAKQVPRGRAWYLHRFAMSDLSIRLAPFRG
;
A
#
# COMPACT_ATOMS: atom_id res chain seq x y z
N MET A 1 -68.39 7.87 -52.85
CA MET A 1 -69.51 7.93 -51.88
C MET A 1 -68.92 8.52 -50.61
N LEU A 2 -69.14 9.80 -50.39
CA LEU A 2 -70.08 10.39 -49.42
C LEU A 2 -69.82 9.89 -48.00
N THR A 3 -69.58 10.64 -46.95
CA THR A 3 -69.96 12.00 -46.55
C THR A 3 -69.41 12.35 -45.17
N LYS A 4 -69.23 13.69 -44.94
CA LYS A 4 -69.51 14.45 -43.69
C LYS A 4 -68.66 14.12 -42.46
N GLY A 5 -67.87 14.95 -41.85
CA GLY A 5 -68.15 16.39 -41.53
C GLY A 5 -68.66 16.53 -40.12
N SER A 6 -67.84 16.97 -39.18
CA SER A 6 -68.35 17.66 -37.99
C SER A 6 -67.30 18.56 -37.38
N ARG A 7 -67.67 19.84 -37.33
CA ARG A 7 -66.98 20.92 -36.62
C ARG A 7 -67.20 20.80 -35.12
N ALA A 8 -66.18 20.92 -34.31
CA ALA A 8 -66.34 21.18 -32.91
C ALA A 8 -65.40 22.30 -32.44
N ARG A 9 -66.04 23.25 -31.86
CA ARG A 9 -65.73 24.60 -31.37
C ARG A 9 -64.43 24.68 -30.52
N ARG A 10 -63.64 25.71 -30.81
CA ARG A 10 -62.59 26.27 -29.94
C ARG A 10 -63.23 26.86 -28.67
N ARG A 11 -62.78 26.38 -27.50
CA ARG A 11 -62.90 27.13 -26.25
C ARG A 11 -61.54 27.70 -25.90
N LEU A 12 -61.43 29.04 -25.84
CA LEU A 12 -60.33 29.75 -25.23
C LEU A 12 -60.42 29.50 -23.72
N VAL A 13 -59.33 28.94 -23.17
CA VAL A 13 -59.08 28.93 -21.73
C VAL A 13 -57.89 29.85 -21.49
N THR A 14 -58.19 30.97 -20.84
CA THR A 14 -57.21 31.94 -20.37
C THR A 14 -56.43 31.37 -19.20
N HIS A 15 -55.18 31.00 -19.39
CA HIS A 15 -54.27 30.66 -18.31
C HIS A 15 -53.62 31.93 -17.76
N ARG A 16 -53.94 32.25 -16.53
CA ARG A 16 -53.23 33.21 -15.69
C ARG A 16 -51.80 32.69 -15.48
N ARG A 17 -50.81 33.48 -15.83
CA ARG A 17 -49.40 33.27 -15.52
C ARG A 17 -49.20 33.43 -14.01
N ALA A 18 -48.88 32.32 -13.31
CA ALA A 18 -48.32 32.36 -11.97
C ALA A 18 -46.79 32.57 -12.06
N CYS A 19 -46.32 33.60 -11.38
CA CYS A 19 -44.90 33.94 -11.26
C CYS A 19 -44.19 32.85 -10.41
N PRO A 20 -43.09 32.22 -10.82
CA PRO A 20 -42.35 31.35 -9.94
C PRO A 20 -41.52 32.17 -8.97
N ARG A 21 -41.76 31.97 -7.67
CA ARG A 21 -40.91 32.47 -6.58
C ARG A 21 -39.52 31.83 -6.74
N HIS A 22 -38.51 32.66 -6.93
CA HIS A 22 -37.12 32.27 -6.80
C HIS A 22 -36.85 31.83 -5.37
N LEU A 23 -36.72 30.52 -5.13
CA LEU A 23 -36.06 29.98 -3.97
C LEU A 23 -34.55 30.15 -4.20
N THR A 24 -33.97 31.11 -3.49
CA THR A 24 -32.52 31.25 -3.36
C THR A 24 -32.04 30.06 -2.53
N ALA A 25 -31.48 29.05 -3.21
CA ALA A 25 -30.68 28.01 -2.56
C ALA A 25 -29.39 28.66 -2.05
N SER A 26 -29.18 28.64 -0.75
CA SER A 26 -27.89 28.95 -0.13
C SER A 26 -26.84 27.98 -0.68
N PRO A 27 -25.64 28.45 -1.02
CA PRO A 27 -24.57 27.53 -1.40
C PRO A 27 -24.13 26.74 -0.16
N GLU A 28 -24.52 25.48 -0.06
CA GLU A 28 -23.85 24.53 0.84
C GLU A 28 -22.38 24.49 0.48
N ALA A 29 -21.51 24.84 1.44
CA ALA A 29 -20.09 24.70 1.30
C ALA A 29 -19.77 23.21 1.06
N PRO A 30 -18.96 22.88 0.05
CA PRO A 30 -18.60 21.50 -0.20
C PRO A 30 -17.77 20.98 0.99
N THR A 31 -18.34 20.11 1.80
CA THR A 31 -17.58 19.23 2.68
C THR A 31 -16.80 18.27 1.79
N SER A 32 -15.66 18.71 1.29
CA SER A 32 -14.77 17.90 0.49
C SER A 32 -14.13 16.83 1.39
N GLN A 33 -14.72 15.64 1.42
CA GLN A 33 -13.94 14.47 1.80
C GLN A 33 -12.74 14.42 0.85
N PRO A 34 -11.50 14.29 1.37
CA PRO A 34 -10.32 14.24 0.51
C PRO A 34 -10.50 13.07 -0.48
N ARG A 35 -10.30 13.35 -1.77
CA ARG A 35 -10.31 12.31 -2.79
C ARG A 35 -9.30 11.24 -2.40
N PRO A 36 -9.52 9.94 -2.73
CA PRO A 36 -8.58 8.87 -2.41
C PRO A 36 -7.14 9.16 -2.86
N THR A 37 -6.98 9.96 -3.92
CA THR A 37 -5.70 10.43 -4.49
C THR A 37 -4.96 11.47 -3.65
N ASP A 38 -5.59 12.06 -2.61
CA ASP A 38 -4.99 13.11 -1.77
C ASP A 38 -4.51 12.63 -0.39
N ARG A 39 -4.71 11.36 -0.08
CA ARG A 39 -4.22 10.79 1.19
C ARG A 39 -2.69 10.76 1.20
N ILE A 40 -2.11 11.11 2.37
CA ILE A 40 -0.64 11.03 2.56
C ILE A 40 -0.16 9.62 2.19
N GLY A 41 0.81 9.55 1.30
CA GLY A 41 1.39 8.30 0.81
C GLY A 41 0.69 7.68 -0.41
N SER A 42 -0.50 8.15 -0.84
CA SER A 42 -1.08 7.74 -2.12
C SER A 42 -0.16 8.11 -3.29
N ILE A 43 -0.30 7.42 -4.41
CA ILE A 43 0.53 7.69 -5.59
C ILE A 43 0.40 9.16 -6.02
N GLY A 44 -0.82 9.71 -6.11
CA GLY A 44 -1.03 11.10 -6.49
C GLY A 44 -0.45 12.11 -5.48
N TRP A 45 -0.51 11.83 -4.18
CA TRP A 45 0.16 12.66 -3.18
C TRP A 45 1.69 12.58 -3.33
N THR A 46 2.23 11.38 -3.51
CA THR A 46 3.67 11.15 -3.58
C THR A 46 4.29 11.78 -4.83
N GLU A 47 3.63 11.65 -5.98
CA GLU A 47 4.07 12.30 -7.23
C GLU A 47 4.03 13.83 -7.15
N ARG A 48 2.98 14.39 -6.55
CA ARG A 48 2.83 15.84 -6.41
C ARG A 48 3.84 16.45 -5.44
N THR A 49 4.21 15.73 -4.37
CA THR A 49 5.06 16.26 -3.29
C THR A 49 6.51 15.76 -3.34
N GLY A 50 6.83 14.81 -4.24
CA GLY A 50 8.10 14.07 -4.19
C GLY A 50 8.25 13.21 -2.93
N GLY A 51 7.14 12.94 -2.20
CA GLY A 51 7.14 12.24 -0.91
C GLY A 51 7.55 13.11 0.29
N VAL A 52 7.73 14.42 0.10
CA VAL A 52 8.14 15.39 1.14
C VAL A 52 6.95 15.74 2.03
N LEU A 53 7.14 15.60 3.34
CA LEU A 53 6.13 15.87 4.37
C LEU A 53 6.16 17.31 4.85
N THR A 54 5.00 17.92 4.98
CA THR A 54 4.79 19.17 5.73
C THR A 54 4.83 18.89 7.24
N ALA A 55 5.03 19.93 8.06
CA ALA A 55 5.00 19.78 9.52
C ALA A 55 3.64 19.21 10.02
N ARG A 56 2.53 19.61 9.39
CA ARG A 56 1.19 19.10 9.72
C ARG A 56 1.06 17.61 9.40
N GLU A 57 1.59 17.17 8.27
CA GLU A 57 1.56 15.76 7.87
C GLU A 57 2.47 14.92 8.79
N CYS A 58 3.62 15.42 9.20
CA CYS A 58 4.46 14.78 10.23
C CYS A 58 3.69 14.56 11.53
N LEU A 59 2.92 15.55 11.99
CA LEU A 59 2.08 15.42 13.19
C LEU A 59 0.95 14.41 12.98
N THR A 60 0.33 14.40 11.80
CA THR A 60 -0.70 13.42 11.44
C THR A 60 -0.17 11.98 11.50
N LEU A 61 1.05 11.76 11.01
CA LEU A 61 1.70 10.46 11.00
C LEU A 61 2.29 10.05 12.37
N ALA A 62 2.46 10.98 13.31
CA ALA A 62 3.07 10.68 14.62
C ALA A 62 2.26 9.65 15.42
N ARG A 63 0.92 9.74 15.42
CA ARG A 63 0.07 8.81 16.14
C ARG A 63 0.11 7.38 15.58
N PRO A 64 -0.06 7.14 14.26
CA PRO A 64 0.09 5.80 13.70
C PRO A 64 1.52 5.26 13.87
N LEU A 65 2.55 6.10 13.75
CA LEU A 65 3.92 5.69 13.99
C LEU A 65 4.12 5.19 15.43
N LEU A 66 3.70 5.97 16.42
CA LEU A 66 3.81 5.59 17.84
C LEU A 66 3.06 4.29 18.14
N ARG A 67 1.87 4.12 17.57
CA ARG A 67 1.11 2.86 17.70
C ARG A 67 1.87 1.67 17.12
N GLY A 68 2.52 1.86 15.97
CA GLY A 68 3.36 0.84 15.34
C GLY A 68 4.54 0.45 16.25
N GLU A 69 5.27 1.41 16.79
CA GLU A 69 6.41 1.17 17.70
C GLU A 69 5.97 0.43 18.99
N LEU A 70 4.87 0.86 19.59
CA LEU A 70 4.32 0.18 20.78
C LEU A 70 3.87 -1.25 20.44
N SER A 71 3.27 -1.46 19.27
CA SER A 71 2.87 -2.80 18.82
C SER A 71 4.08 -3.71 18.57
N ILE A 72 5.16 -3.19 17.96
CA ILE A 72 6.42 -3.93 17.79
C ILE A 72 6.98 -4.36 19.15
N LEU A 73 7.04 -3.45 20.11
CA LEU A 73 7.57 -3.73 21.44
C LEU A 73 6.73 -4.78 22.16
N ALA A 74 5.40 -4.59 22.19
CA ALA A 74 4.46 -5.54 22.80
C ALA A 74 4.53 -6.92 22.16
N GLY A 75 4.59 -6.97 20.81
CA GLY A 75 4.72 -8.22 20.06
C GLY A 75 6.02 -8.96 20.38
N ARG A 76 7.14 -8.25 20.45
CA ARG A 76 8.44 -8.84 20.85
C ARG A 76 8.40 -9.40 22.28
N LEU A 77 7.85 -8.65 23.21
CA LEU A 77 7.70 -9.12 24.60
C LEU A 77 6.82 -10.38 24.67
N ALA A 78 5.69 -10.37 23.96
CA ALA A 78 4.80 -11.53 23.89
C ALA A 78 5.51 -12.78 23.30
N MET A 79 6.38 -12.59 22.29
CA MET A 79 7.18 -13.67 21.72
C MET A 79 8.23 -14.21 22.69
N VAL A 80 8.95 -13.35 23.41
CA VAL A 80 9.92 -13.74 24.45
C VAL A 80 9.25 -14.53 25.57
N LEU A 81 8.08 -14.06 26.01
CA LEU A 81 7.29 -14.71 27.05
C LEU A 81 6.50 -15.94 26.54
N ARG A 82 6.58 -16.25 25.25
CA ARG A 82 5.81 -17.33 24.59
C ARG A 82 4.28 -17.20 24.76
N MET A 83 3.78 -15.96 24.87
CA MET A 83 2.36 -15.62 25.08
C MET A 83 1.71 -15.02 23.83
N HIS A 84 2.35 -15.13 22.66
CA HIS A 84 1.86 -14.54 21.41
C HIS A 84 0.76 -15.39 20.74
N SER A 85 -0.13 -14.73 20.00
CA SER A 85 -1.28 -15.35 19.32
C SER A 85 -0.87 -16.37 18.25
N GLY A 86 0.25 -16.17 17.56
CA GLY A 86 0.75 -17.07 16.51
C GLY A 86 0.97 -18.52 16.97
N ARG A 87 1.11 -18.78 18.29
CA ARG A 87 1.17 -20.15 18.82
C ARG A 87 -0.13 -20.92 18.73
N ARG A 88 -1.26 -20.21 18.61
CA ARG A 88 -2.61 -20.78 18.54
C ARG A 88 -3.24 -20.63 17.17
N SER A 89 -2.58 -19.90 16.29
CA SER A 89 -3.03 -19.66 14.92
C SER A 89 -2.55 -20.79 14.01
N SER A 90 -3.33 -21.09 12.99
CA SER A 90 -2.95 -21.95 11.87
C SER A 90 -3.20 -21.20 10.55
N ILE A 91 -2.38 -21.45 9.57
CA ILE A 91 -2.51 -20.90 8.22
C ILE A 91 -2.39 -22.08 7.27
N ASP A 92 -3.32 -22.17 6.32
CA ASP A 92 -3.20 -23.11 5.22
C ASP A 92 -2.01 -22.72 4.33
N PRO A 93 -0.98 -23.57 4.17
CA PRO A 93 0.16 -23.28 3.30
C PRO A 93 -0.22 -22.88 1.88
N ALA A 94 -1.30 -23.41 1.33
CA ALA A 94 -1.79 -23.07 0.00
C ALA A 94 -2.20 -21.58 -0.13
N SER A 95 -2.59 -20.95 0.98
CA SER A 95 -2.90 -19.52 1.00
C SER A 95 -1.67 -18.62 0.81
N LEU A 96 -0.47 -19.13 1.05
CA LEU A 96 0.79 -18.39 1.01
C LEU A 96 1.51 -18.50 -0.34
N VAL A 97 1.15 -19.47 -1.17
CA VAL A 97 1.82 -19.74 -2.45
C VAL A 97 1.66 -18.53 -3.38
N PRO A 98 2.72 -18.00 -3.99
CA PRO A 98 2.62 -16.97 -5.03
C PRO A 98 1.74 -17.39 -6.21
N PRO A 99 1.16 -16.44 -6.96
CA PRO A 99 0.46 -16.77 -8.19
C PRO A 99 1.42 -17.38 -9.22
N ASP A 100 0.99 -18.45 -9.90
CA ASP A 100 1.76 -19.09 -10.97
C ASP A 100 1.18 -18.70 -12.35
N SER A 101 1.18 -17.40 -12.65
CA SER A 101 0.80 -16.87 -13.95
C SER A 101 2.03 -16.50 -14.78
N PRO A 102 1.94 -16.37 -16.12
CA PRO A 102 3.01 -15.83 -16.94
C PRO A 102 3.45 -14.43 -16.45
N LEU A 103 2.48 -13.57 -16.14
CA LEU A 103 2.75 -12.21 -15.66
C LEU A 103 3.51 -12.18 -14.34
N ALA A 104 3.16 -13.06 -13.39
CA ALA A 104 3.86 -13.16 -12.12
C ALA A 104 5.32 -13.65 -12.28
N ARG A 105 5.55 -14.63 -13.15
CA ARG A 105 6.90 -15.11 -13.47
C ARG A 105 7.77 -14.05 -14.16
N ASP A 106 7.18 -13.32 -15.11
CA ASP A 106 7.88 -12.24 -15.81
C ASP A 106 8.20 -11.07 -14.85
N ALA A 107 7.31 -10.79 -13.89
CA ALA A 107 7.54 -9.79 -12.84
C ALA A 107 8.70 -10.18 -11.91
N GLU A 108 8.82 -11.46 -11.57
CA GLU A 108 9.95 -11.96 -10.76
C GLU A 108 11.28 -11.81 -11.52
N VAL A 109 11.31 -12.19 -12.81
CA VAL A 109 12.49 -12.00 -13.66
C VAL A 109 12.87 -10.51 -13.76
N ALA A 110 11.92 -9.64 -14.00
CA ALA A 110 12.18 -8.20 -14.05
C ALA A 110 12.70 -7.64 -12.70
N ALA A 111 12.16 -8.12 -11.58
CA ALA A 111 12.64 -7.75 -10.25
C ALA A 111 14.06 -8.26 -9.96
N GLN A 112 14.44 -9.45 -10.46
CA GLN A 112 15.80 -10.00 -10.35
C GLN A 112 16.85 -9.12 -11.02
N ASP A 113 16.51 -8.47 -12.12
CA ASP A 113 17.43 -7.56 -12.85
C ASP A 113 17.63 -6.24 -12.11
N LEU A 114 16.70 -5.86 -11.23
CA LEU A 114 16.67 -4.56 -10.53
C LEU A 114 17.13 -4.63 -9.07
N LEU A 115 17.03 -5.81 -8.45
CA LEU A 115 17.24 -5.99 -7.02
C LEU A 115 18.41 -6.93 -6.73
N THR A 116 19.08 -6.69 -5.61
CA THR A 116 20.00 -7.69 -5.07
C THR A 116 19.25 -8.93 -4.60
N PRO A 117 19.90 -10.11 -4.49
CA PRO A 117 19.24 -11.31 -3.96
C PRO A 117 18.59 -11.10 -2.57
N ALA A 118 19.17 -10.25 -1.72
CA ALA A 118 18.61 -9.96 -0.40
C ALA A 118 17.31 -9.14 -0.49
N LEU A 119 17.25 -8.16 -1.39
CA LEU A 119 16.05 -7.34 -1.65
C LEU A 119 14.97 -8.14 -2.40
N LEU A 120 15.35 -8.96 -3.39
CA LEU A 120 14.41 -9.83 -4.08
C LEU A 120 13.72 -10.80 -3.11
N ASN A 121 14.51 -11.45 -2.25
CA ASN A 121 13.96 -12.31 -1.20
C ASN A 121 13.09 -11.51 -0.21
N HIS A 122 13.38 -10.22 0.03
CA HIS A 122 12.51 -9.34 0.80
C HIS A 122 11.17 -9.13 0.10
N SER A 123 11.17 -8.91 -1.21
CA SER A 123 9.95 -8.77 -2.01
C SER A 123 9.07 -10.03 -1.91
N SER A 124 9.65 -11.21 -2.07
CA SER A 124 8.94 -12.50 -1.92
C SER A 124 8.39 -12.69 -0.51
N ARG A 125 9.20 -12.36 0.52
CA ARG A 125 8.73 -12.40 1.91
C ARG A 125 7.63 -11.38 2.19
N ALA A 126 7.71 -10.16 1.65
CA ALA A 126 6.67 -9.13 1.82
C ALA A 126 5.32 -9.61 1.29
N TYR A 127 5.28 -10.25 0.11
CA TYR A 127 4.09 -10.91 -0.40
C TYR A 127 3.59 -11.99 0.57
N THR A 128 4.46 -12.92 0.95
CA THR A 128 4.08 -14.08 1.78
C THR A 128 3.58 -13.66 3.15
N TRP A 129 4.19 -12.64 3.78
CA TRP A 129 3.71 -12.06 5.05
C TRP A 129 2.37 -11.35 4.88
N GLY A 130 2.17 -10.62 3.77
CA GLY A 130 0.88 -10.01 3.44
C GLY A 130 -0.22 -11.08 3.30
N ALA A 131 0.04 -12.14 2.55
CA ALA A 131 -0.87 -13.28 2.40
C ALA A 131 -1.15 -13.98 3.74
N ALA A 132 -0.13 -14.12 4.61
CA ALA A 132 -0.31 -14.69 5.96
C ALA A 132 -1.24 -13.81 6.82
N ILE A 133 -1.07 -12.49 6.79
CA ILE A 133 -1.96 -11.54 7.47
C ILE A 133 -3.38 -11.64 6.91
N ALA A 134 -3.53 -11.74 5.58
CA ALA A 134 -4.83 -11.91 4.95
C ALA A 134 -5.54 -13.18 5.42
N ALA A 135 -4.83 -14.33 5.44
CA ALA A 135 -5.37 -15.59 5.91
C ALA A 135 -5.79 -15.55 7.38
N LEU A 136 -5.00 -14.91 8.25
CA LEU A 136 -5.30 -14.78 9.68
C LEU A 136 -6.53 -13.90 9.97
N HIS A 137 -6.80 -12.92 9.11
CA HIS A 137 -7.86 -11.94 9.33
C HIS A 137 -9.04 -12.06 8.35
N GLY A 138 -9.06 -13.08 7.48
CA GLY A 138 -10.14 -13.30 6.50
C GLY A 138 -10.25 -12.17 5.47
N ILE A 139 -9.12 -11.56 5.07
CA ILE A 139 -9.09 -10.47 4.10
C ILE A 139 -9.02 -11.06 2.70
N THR A 140 -10.01 -10.72 1.86
CA THR A 140 -10.00 -11.05 0.44
C THR A 140 -9.18 -10.01 -0.32
N PHE A 141 -8.34 -10.46 -1.26
CA PHE A 141 -7.45 -9.61 -2.06
C PHE A 141 -7.14 -10.27 -3.41
N ASP A 142 -6.71 -9.48 -4.36
CA ASP A 142 -6.17 -9.96 -5.62
C ASP A 142 -4.71 -10.40 -5.42
N ARG A 143 -4.45 -11.71 -5.60
CA ARG A 143 -3.13 -12.32 -5.37
C ARG A 143 -2.09 -11.84 -6.37
N GLU A 144 -2.48 -11.68 -7.64
CA GLU A 144 -1.59 -11.24 -8.69
C GLU A 144 -1.23 -9.76 -8.51
N LEU A 145 -2.21 -8.91 -8.20
CA LEU A 145 -1.98 -7.51 -7.90
C LEU A 145 -1.05 -7.32 -6.69
N LEU A 146 -1.29 -8.04 -5.59
CA LEU A 146 -0.40 -7.99 -4.43
C LEU A 146 1.02 -8.47 -4.77
N TYR A 147 1.14 -9.53 -5.60
CA TYR A 147 2.44 -10.07 -5.98
C TYR A 147 3.22 -9.08 -6.86
N LEU A 148 2.58 -8.50 -7.88
CA LEU A 148 3.18 -7.45 -8.70
C LEU A 148 3.66 -6.28 -7.84
N ALA A 149 2.79 -5.79 -6.96
CA ALA A 149 3.15 -4.70 -6.06
C ALA A 149 4.32 -5.08 -5.14
N ALA A 150 4.37 -6.32 -4.64
CA ALA A 150 5.46 -6.80 -3.81
C ALA A 150 6.80 -6.93 -4.59
N MET A 151 6.78 -7.43 -5.83
CA MET A 151 8.01 -7.54 -6.63
C MET A 151 8.62 -6.16 -6.92
N PHE A 152 7.81 -5.15 -7.14
CA PHE A 152 8.29 -3.82 -7.55
C PHE A 152 8.42 -2.80 -6.42
N HIS A 153 7.91 -3.03 -5.19
CA HIS A 153 7.78 -1.97 -4.19
C HIS A 153 9.09 -1.26 -3.81
N ASP A 154 10.19 -1.99 -3.82
CA ASP A 154 11.52 -1.48 -3.43
C ASP A 154 12.49 -1.34 -4.61
N THR A 155 12.05 -1.53 -5.86
CA THR A 155 12.94 -1.45 -7.04
C THR A 155 13.59 -0.08 -7.24
N GLY A 156 12.99 0.98 -6.71
CA GLY A 156 13.55 2.34 -6.74
C GLY A 156 14.59 2.63 -5.65
N ILE A 157 14.66 1.85 -4.56
CA ILE A 157 15.51 2.18 -3.40
C ILE A 157 17.02 2.03 -3.67
N PRO A 158 17.51 1.10 -4.53
CA PRO A 158 18.94 0.98 -4.81
C PRO A 158 19.55 2.19 -5.52
N SER A 159 18.73 3.00 -6.19
CA SER A 159 19.19 4.14 -7.00
C SER A 159 18.56 5.44 -6.51
N PRO A 160 18.93 5.96 -5.33
CA PRO A 160 18.29 7.12 -4.74
C PRO A 160 18.51 8.38 -5.59
N VAL A 161 17.43 9.17 -5.79
CA VAL A 161 17.41 10.40 -6.57
C VAL A 161 17.01 11.56 -5.68
N ARG A 162 17.70 12.70 -5.83
CA ARG A 162 17.43 13.89 -5.03
C ARG A 162 15.99 14.37 -5.20
N ASP A 163 15.34 14.64 -4.06
CA ASP A 163 13.99 15.18 -3.97
C ASP A 163 12.89 14.31 -4.64
N VAL A 164 13.17 13.02 -4.91
CA VAL A 164 12.20 12.06 -5.48
C VAL A 164 12.18 10.81 -4.61
N ASP A 165 11.08 10.59 -3.91
CA ASP A 165 10.86 9.41 -3.06
C ASP A 165 11.01 8.11 -3.87
N PHE A 166 11.69 7.11 -3.31
CA PHE A 166 11.96 5.85 -4.01
C PHE A 166 10.69 5.14 -4.47
N THR A 167 9.57 5.33 -3.77
CA THR A 167 8.29 4.69 -4.16
C THR A 167 7.72 5.26 -5.46
N VAL A 168 8.04 6.53 -5.82
CA VAL A 168 7.69 7.09 -7.14
C VAL A 168 8.46 6.36 -8.23
N ARG A 169 9.77 6.14 -8.00
CA ARG A 169 10.62 5.41 -8.94
C ARG A 169 10.18 3.96 -9.09
N SER A 170 9.89 3.29 -7.97
CA SER A 170 9.33 1.94 -7.92
C SER A 170 8.00 1.84 -8.69
N ALA A 171 7.08 2.77 -8.44
CA ALA A 171 5.79 2.81 -9.13
C ALA A 171 5.94 3.08 -10.64
N ALA A 172 6.91 3.89 -11.05
CA ALA A 172 7.20 4.13 -12.46
C ALA A 172 7.68 2.85 -13.16
N LEU A 173 8.60 2.10 -12.55
CA LEU A 173 9.08 0.81 -13.07
C LEU A 173 7.96 -0.23 -13.13
N ALA A 174 7.09 -0.28 -12.13
CA ALA A 174 5.93 -1.17 -12.14
C ALA A 174 4.93 -0.80 -13.25
N ARG A 175 4.69 0.49 -13.50
CA ARG A 175 3.83 0.95 -14.60
C ARG A 175 4.42 0.60 -15.97
N GLU A 176 5.71 0.80 -16.16
CA GLU A 176 6.41 0.43 -17.40
C GLU A 176 6.29 -1.07 -17.68
N PHE A 177 6.58 -1.89 -16.67
CA PHE A 177 6.42 -3.34 -16.75
C PHE A 177 4.96 -3.74 -17.07
N THR A 178 4.00 -3.26 -16.31
CA THR A 178 2.59 -3.65 -16.48
C THR A 178 1.98 -3.10 -17.78
N ASP A 179 2.46 -1.97 -18.28
CA ASP A 179 2.06 -1.43 -19.59
C ASP A 179 2.58 -2.32 -20.73
N SER A 180 3.84 -2.74 -20.69
CA SER A 180 4.44 -3.65 -21.67
C SER A 180 3.75 -5.02 -21.73
N HIS A 181 3.12 -5.43 -20.63
CA HIS A 181 2.32 -6.67 -20.52
C HIS A 181 0.82 -6.46 -20.74
N HIS A 182 0.42 -5.28 -21.23
CA HIS A 182 -0.98 -4.94 -21.53
C HIS A 182 -1.94 -5.09 -20.35
N VAL A 183 -1.46 -4.92 -19.13
CA VAL A 183 -2.31 -4.91 -17.93
C VAL A 183 -3.28 -3.70 -18.00
N PRO A 184 -4.57 -3.86 -17.67
CA PRO A 184 -5.54 -2.76 -17.68
C PRO A 184 -5.07 -1.55 -16.86
N ALA A 185 -5.37 -0.33 -17.33
CA ALA A 185 -4.85 0.90 -16.74
C ALA A 185 -5.27 1.11 -15.29
N ASP A 186 -6.49 0.71 -14.93
CA ASP A 186 -7.01 0.76 -13.56
C ASP A 186 -6.24 -0.18 -12.62
N ILE A 187 -5.89 -1.38 -13.07
CA ILE A 187 -5.07 -2.33 -12.32
C ILE A 187 -3.64 -1.79 -12.15
N ARG A 188 -3.04 -1.20 -13.21
CA ARG A 188 -1.71 -0.57 -13.13
C ARG A 188 -1.66 0.51 -12.06
N GLU A 189 -2.69 1.35 -11.99
CA GLU A 189 -2.77 2.40 -10.96
C GLU A 189 -3.01 1.84 -9.55
N LEU A 190 -3.73 0.73 -9.39
CA LEU A 190 -3.83 0.05 -8.10
C LEU A 190 -2.48 -0.50 -7.62
N VAL A 191 -1.71 -1.14 -8.52
CA VAL A 191 -0.33 -1.59 -8.23
C VAL A 191 0.55 -0.41 -7.83
N ALA A 192 0.57 0.66 -8.62
CA ALA A 192 1.36 1.86 -8.35
C ALA A 192 0.98 2.51 -7.01
N ASN A 193 -0.32 2.57 -6.70
CA ASN A 193 -0.79 3.10 -5.42
C ASN A 193 -0.42 2.22 -4.23
N ALA A 194 -0.50 0.89 -4.35
CA ALA A 194 -0.04 -0.03 -3.31
C ALA A 194 1.45 0.16 -3.02
N ILE A 195 2.28 0.29 -4.06
CA ILE A 195 3.71 0.61 -3.98
C ILE A 195 3.93 1.95 -3.27
N ALA A 196 3.23 3.01 -3.68
CA ALA A 196 3.39 4.33 -3.07
C ALA A 196 2.99 4.33 -1.58
N MET A 197 1.91 3.65 -1.23
CA MET A 197 1.36 3.60 0.13
C MET A 197 2.23 2.82 1.11
N HIS A 198 2.90 1.73 0.67
CA HIS A 198 3.53 0.75 1.58
C HIS A 198 4.50 1.38 2.59
N HIS A 199 5.18 2.46 2.23
CA HIS A 199 6.18 3.16 3.05
C HIS A 199 5.56 4.27 3.94
N THR A 200 4.25 4.25 4.17
CA THR A 200 3.54 5.25 4.99
C THR A 200 3.03 4.62 6.29
N PRO A 201 3.35 5.22 7.47
CA PRO A 201 2.82 4.73 8.74
C PRO A 201 1.29 4.74 8.78
N GLY A 202 0.68 3.63 9.21
CA GLY A 202 -0.75 3.56 9.49
C GLY A 202 -1.64 3.34 8.27
N VAL A 203 -1.12 2.73 7.20
CA VAL A 203 -1.97 2.25 6.09
C VAL A 203 -2.97 1.23 6.61
N GLY A 204 -4.26 1.46 6.37
CA GLY A 204 -5.35 0.57 6.74
C GLY A 204 -6.11 0.05 5.52
N LEU A 205 -7.09 -0.85 5.75
CA LEU A 205 -7.91 -1.47 4.71
C LEU A 205 -8.69 -0.45 3.86
N GLU A 206 -8.95 0.73 4.38
CA GLU A 206 -9.58 1.82 3.64
C GLU A 206 -8.70 2.38 2.50
N SER A 207 -7.45 1.94 2.41
CA SER A 207 -6.53 2.26 1.31
C SER A 207 -6.52 1.21 0.20
N GLY A 208 -7.34 0.17 0.34
CA GLY A 208 -7.35 -1.03 -0.49
C GLY A 208 -6.66 -2.21 0.21
N ALA A 209 -7.15 -3.41 -0.05
CA ALA A 209 -6.63 -4.63 0.60
C ALA A 209 -5.15 -4.85 0.25
N GLU A 210 -4.78 -4.71 -1.00
CA GLU A 210 -3.41 -4.96 -1.49
C GLU A 210 -2.42 -3.92 -0.96
N ALA A 211 -2.80 -2.63 -0.91
CA ALA A 211 -1.98 -1.58 -0.32
C ALA A 211 -1.73 -1.82 1.18
N TYR A 212 -2.78 -2.22 1.91
CA TYR A 212 -2.67 -2.59 3.31
C TYR A 212 -1.79 -3.83 3.51
N LEU A 213 -2.00 -4.89 2.73
CA LEU A 213 -1.29 -6.16 2.87
C LEU A 213 0.18 -6.03 2.48
N LEU A 214 0.51 -5.26 1.45
CA LEU A 214 1.88 -4.94 1.10
C LEU A 214 2.59 -4.18 2.22
N SER A 215 1.95 -3.12 2.74
CA SER A 215 2.48 -2.34 3.86
C SER A 215 2.69 -3.22 5.11
N ALA A 216 1.71 -4.07 5.43
CA ALA A 216 1.80 -4.98 6.57
C ALA A 216 2.89 -6.03 6.38
N GLY A 217 2.98 -6.65 5.20
CA GLY A 217 3.97 -7.68 4.88
C GLY A 217 5.41 -7.13 4.92
N ALA A 218 5.64 -5.98 4.30
CA ALA A 218 6.93 -5.29 4.38
C ALA A 218 7.30 -4.93 5.82
N ALA A 219 6.34 -4.44 6.62
CA ALA A 219 6.58 -4.09 8.03
C ALA A 219 6.84 -5.32 8.91
N VAL A 220 6.22 -6.48 8.63
CA VAL A 220 6.58 -7.77 9.27
C VAL A 220 8.05 -8.06 9.01
N ASP A 221 8.48 -8.01 7.75
CA ASP A 221 9.84 -8.39 7.38
C ASP A 221 10.89 -7.42 7.91
N VAL A 222 10.67 -6.12 7.75
CA VAL A 222 11.65 -5.08 8.09
C VAL A 222 11.74 -4.86 9.60
N PHE A 223 10.59 -4.73 10.28
CA PHE A 223 10.53 -4.31 11.68
C PHE A 223 10.05 -5.40 12.64
N GLY A 224 9.51 -6.50 12.12
CA GLY A 224 8.85 -7.53 12.94
C GLY A 224 7.45 -7.10 13.43
N LEU A 225 6.85 -6.05 12.86
CA LEU A 225 5.50 -5.62 13.20
C LEU A 225 4.53 -6.78 12.92
N ARG A 226 3.68 -7.14 13.91
CA ARG A 226 2.72 -8.25 13.82
C ARG A 226 3.32 -9.66 13.61
N SER A 227 4.64 -9.83 13.62
CA SER A 227 5.28 -11.15 13.52
C SER A 227 4.82 -12.12 14.60
N ASN A 228 4.37 -11.61 15.75
CA ASN A 228 3.79 -12.35 16.85
C ASN A 228 2.41 -12.98 16.56
N GLU A 229 1.73 -12.57 15.49
CA GLU A 229 0.45 -13.15 15.05
C GLU A 229 0.67 -14.38 14.16
N ILE A 230 1.81 -14.46 13.47
CA ILE A 230 2.13 -15.51 12.50
C ILE A 230 2.70 -16.74 13.22
N PRO A 231 2.22 -17.97 12.89
CA PRO A 231 2.73 -19.19 13.47
C PRO A 231 4.25 -19.36 13.34
N ASP A 232 4.90 -19.92 14.34
CA ASP A 232 6.35 -20.14 14.36
C ASP A 232 6.83 -20.97 13.17
N ALA A 233 6.10 -22.04 12.83
CA ALA A 233 6.42 -22.91 11.70
C ALA A 233 6.36 -22.13 10.37
N VAL A 234 5.36 -21.26 10.18
CA VAL A 234 5.24 -20.43 8.97
C VAL A 234 6.41 -19.44 8.91
N ARG A 235 6.77 -18.79 10.04
CA ARG A 235 7.93 -17.89 10.04
C ARG A 235 9.23 -18.60 9.69
N GLN A 236 9.41 -19.81 10.16
CA GLN A 236 10.61 -20.61 9.86
C GLN A 236 10.64 -21.03 8.39
N SER A 237 9.54 -21.57 7.83
CA SER A 237 9.47 -22.00 6.44
C SER A 237 9.73 -20.86 5.47
N VAL A 238 9.13 -19.67 5.69
CA VAL A 238 9.31 -18.50 4.82
C VAL A 238 10.77 -18.00 4.84
N ILE A 239 11.43 -17.97 6.00
CA ILE A 239 12.85 -17.58 6.07
C ILE A 239 13.77 -18.64 5.47
N GLN A 240 13.38 -19.91 5.52
CA GLN A 240 14.13 -20.99 4.88
C GLN A 240 14.01 -20.92 3.35
N GLU A 241 12.81 -20.66 2.84
CA GLU A 241 12.53 -20.55 1.41
C GLU A 241 13.14 -19.29 0.80
N TYR A 242 13.03 -18.15 1.50
CA TYR A 242 13.57 -16.86 1.08
C TYR A 242 14.59 -16.33 2.10
N PRO A 243 15.84 -16.81 2.07
CA PRO A 243 16.88 -16.43 3.03
C PRO A 243 17.17 -14.94 3.05
N ARG A 244 17.52 -14.43 4.22
CA ARG A 244 17.69 -12.96 4.40
C ARG A 244 18.98 -12.39 3.80
N LEU A 245 20.04 -13.19 3.66
CA LEU A 245 21.28 -12.83 2.96
C LEU A 245 21.91 -11.47 3.39
N GLY A 246 21.82 -11.14 4.67
CA GLY A 246 22.34 -9.85 5.17
C GLY A 246 21.40 -8.65 4.95
N PHE A 247 20.15 -8.87 4.60
CA PHE A 247 19.12 -7.86 4.33
C PHE A 247 19.10 -6.70 5.34
N LYS A 248 19.16 -6.98 6.65
CA LYS A 248 19.07 -5.92 7.68
C LYS A 248 20.13 -4.83 7.50
N ARG A 249 21.37 -5.21 7.19
CA ARG A 249 22.48 -4.26 7.01
C ARG A 249 22.33 -3.49 5.71
N GLU A 250 22.00 -4.20 4.64
CA GLU A 250 21.81 -3.62 3.31
C GLU A 250 20.65 -2.63 3.31
N PHE A 251 19.48 -3.06 3.75
CA PHE A 251 18.27 -2.24 3.77
C PHE A 251 18.41 -0.99 4.65
N ALA A 252 19.01 -1.12 5.85
CA ALA A 252 19.29 0.04 6.69
C ALA A 252 20.24 1.04 6.01
N GLY A 253 21.20 0.56 5.20
CA GLY A 253 22.07 1.40 4.39
C GLY A 253 21.33 2.17 3.31
N LEU A 254 20.48 1.48 2.56
CA LEU A 254 19.66 2.06 1.50
C LEU A 254 18.65 3.08 2.06
N LEU A 255 17.97 2.75 3.15
CA LEU A 255 17.01 3.66 3.77
C LEU A 255 17.69 4.95 4.28
N ARG A 256 18.93 4.86 4.82
CA ARG A 256 19.70 6.03 5.18
C ARG A 256 20.13 6.88 3.97
N ALA A 257 20.50 6.21 2.87
CA ALA A 257 20.83 6.89 1.62
C ALA A 257 19.62 7.65 1.07
N GLU A 258 18.47 7.03 1.03
CA GLU A 258 17.20 7.63 0.62
C GLU A 258 16.83 8.82 1.54
N ALA A 259 16.94 8.67 2.86
CA ALA A 259 16.65 9.74 3.82
C ALA A 259 17.54 10.99 3.63
N LYS A 260 18.77 10.82 3.11
CA LYS A 260 19.66 11.93 2.76
C LYS A 260 19.26 12.60 1.45
N GLN A 261 18.78 11.84 0.48
CA GLN A 261 18.39 12.37 -0.83
C GLN A 261 17.03 13.07 -0.82
N VAL A 262 16.13 12.64 0.07
CA VAL A 262 14.78 13.24 0.21
C VAL A 262 14.63 13.81 1.63
N PRO A 263 15.20 14.99 1.92
CA PRO A 263 15.04 15.64 3.22
C PRO A 263 13.57 15.91 3.53
N ARG A 264 13.14 15.55 4.74
CA ARG A 264 11.74 15.58 5.18
C ARG A 264 10.83 14.61 4.43
N GLY A 265 11.37 13.70 3.61
CA GLY A 265 10.61 12.60 3.02
C GLY A 265 10.23 11.53 4.04
N ARG A 266 9.45 10.54 3.61
CA ARG A 266 8.99 9.45 4.51
C ARG A 266 10.14 8.62 5.06
N ALA A 267 11.17 8.31 4.26
CA ALA A 267 12.36 7.61 4.73
C ALA A 267 13.11 8.42 5.81
N TRP A 268 13.27 9.73 5.61
CA TRP A 268 13.83 10.64 6.63
C TRP A 268 12.97 10.67 7.89
N TYR A 269 11.63 10.70 7.75
CA TYR A 269 10.70 10.72 8.87
C TYR A 269 10.82 9.46 9.73
N LEU A 270 10.83 8.28 9.09
CA LEU A 270 10.99 7.00 9.77
C LEU A 270 12.39 6.89 10.42
N HIS A 271 13.43 7.30 9.71
CA HIS A 271 14.80 7.29 10.28
C HIS A 271 14.92 8.18 11.50
N ARG A 272 14.29 9.36 11.49
CA ARG A 272 14.39 10.37 12.56
C ARG A 272 13.53 10.07 13.78
N PHE A 273 12.33 9.50 13.59
CA PHE A 273 11.31 9.37 14.64
C PHE A 273 10.96 7.94 15.02
N ALA A 274 11.12 6.96 14.13
CA ALA A 274 10.87 5.53 14.40
C ALA A 274 12.10 4.76 14.84
N MET A 275 13.26 5.40 15.04
CA MET A 275 14.52 4.71 15.29
C MET A 275 14.71 3.50 14.35
N SER A 276 14.42 3.69 13.06
CA SER A 276 14.32 2.60 12.08
C SER A 276 15.53 1.66 12.07
N ASP A 277 16.76 2.20 12.21
CA ASP A 277 17.97 1.39 12.29
C ASP A 277 17.95 0.38 13.46
N LEU A 278 17.46 0.81 14.63
CA LEU A 278 17.33 -0.05 15.80
C LEU A 278 16.21 -1.07 15.60
N SER A 279 15.07 -0.64 15.08
CA SER A 279 13.92 -1.51 14.82
C SER A 279 14.24 -2.60 13.78
N ILE A 280 14.97 -2.26 12.71
CA ILE A 280 15.48 -3.22 11.70
C ILE A 280 16.44 -4.22 12.35
N ARG A 281 17.42 -3.74 13.12
CA ARG A 281 18.40 -4.63 13.79
C ARG A 281 17.74 -5.61 14.75
N LEU A 282 16.73 -5.16 15.47
CA LEU A 282 16.01 -5.95 16.48
C LEU A 282 14.85 -6.76 15.89
N ALA A 283 14.56 -6.69 14.59
CA ALA A 283 13.55 -7.54 13.96
C ALA A 283 13.80 -9.03 14.29
N PRO A 284 12.76 -9.83 14.60
CA PRO A 284 12.91 -11.15 15.23
C PRO A 284 13.38 -12.25 14.27
N PHE A 285 13.91 -11.87 13.13
CA PHE A 285 14.46 -12.77 12.12
C PHE A 285 15.98 -12.73 12.15
N ARG A 286 16.62 -13.91 12.09
CA ARG A 286 18.06 -14.01 11.91
C ARG A 286 18.43 -13.66 10.46
N GLY A 287 19.47 -12.89 10.23
CA GLY A 287 19.84 -12.50 8.87
C GLY A 287 21.22 -11.95 8.76
#